data_9c4862a2967c827f6899c7f9f164b5eb
#
_entry.id   9c4862a2967c827f6899c7f9f164b5eb
#
_cell.length_a   1.000
_cell.length_b   1.000
_cell.length_c   1.000
_cell.angle_alpha   90.00
_cell.angle_beta   90.00
_cell.angle_gamma   90.00
#
_symmetry.space_group_name_H-M   'P 1'
#
loop_
_entity.id
_entity.type
_entity.pdbx_description
1 polymer ?
#
loop_
_entity_poly.entity_id
_entity_poly.type
_entity_poly.pdbx_seq_one_letter_code
_entity_poly.pdbx_strand_id
1 'polypeptide(L)'
;MSHTAKILLLGSGELGREFVISAKRLGAHVIACDAYDHAPAMQMADAREVFSMLDGVKLREAVERHRPDYIVPEVEAIRTEVLAELEAEGFAVVPSARAAQLTMNRDAIRDLAVQELGLTTSRYLYAKNLEEVRAAAAHTGFPCVVKPVMSSSGKGQTTVQDEAWDYAVANMRGDRARVIVEQFVDFDYEITLLTVRHKHGVSFCPPIGHRQERGDYRESWQPAPMADAAIARAQAMARTVVDDLGGYGLYGVEFFVKGEEVIFSELSPRPHDTGMVTLLSQNLSEFDLHARAVMGLPIPEPIRARPAASAVILADRDSASLRYSGLAEAMAEGADIRIFGKPDARPYRRMGVALATSADTDAARQAARKAADLVEIHYD
;
A
#
# COMPACT_ATOMS: atom_id res chain seq x y z
N MET A 1 -0.61 26.26 20.38
CA MET A 1 -1.69 26.05 19.38
C MET A 1 -2.60 24.95 19.89
N SER A 2 -3.91 25.10 19.77
CA SER A 2 -4.84 23.99 20.08
C SER A 2 -4.86 23.02 18.91
N HIS A 3 -4.84 21.71 19.19
CA HIS A 3 -4.96 20.64 18.21
C HIS A 3 -5.77 19.49 18.83
N THR A 4 -6.37 18.65 17.98
CA THR A 4 -7.15 17.50 18.43
C THR A 4 -6.27 16.27 18.70
N ALA A 5 -5.14 16.15 17.99
CA ALA A 5 -4.13 15.14 18.16
C ALA A 5 -2.80 15.61 17.57
N LYS A 6 -1.67 15.11 18.07
CA LYS A 6 -0.35 15.30 17.50
C LYS A 6 0.13 13.99 16.86
N ILE A 7 0.41 14.02 15.59
CA ILE A 7 0.77 12.84 14.79
C ILE A 7 2.19 12.98 14.28
N LEU A 8 3.03 11.98 14.49
CA LEU A 8 4.33 11.82 13.82
C LEU A 8 4.16 10.80 12.70
N LEU A 9 4.22 11.28 11.45
CA LEU A 9 4.11 10.45 10.26
C LEU A 9 5.49 10.00 9.81
N LEU A 10 5.72 8.69 9.70
CA LEU A 10 6.98 8.09 9.29
C LEU A 10 6.88 7.57 7.85
N GLY A 11 7.40 8.35 6.92
CA GLY A 11 7.20 8.26 5.48
C GLY A 11 6.27 9.36 4.98
N SER A 12 6.73 10.13 4.02
CA SER A 12 6.06 11.36 3.55
C SER A 12 5.78 11.33 2.05
N GLY A 13 5.45 10.13 1.52
CA GLY A 13 5.07 9.92 0.13
C GLY A 13 3.70 10.51 -0.22
N GLU A 14 3.19 10.12 -1.40
CA GLU A 14 1.88 10.55 -1.92
C GLU A 14 0.71 10.10 -1.04
N LEU A 15 0.76 8.88 -0.51
CA LEU A 15 -0.28 8.37 0.39
C LEU A 15 -0.24 9.14 1.71
N GLY A 16 0.96 9.36 2.25
CA GLY A 16 1.16 10.19 3.43
C GLY A 16 0.65 11.62 3.25
N ARG A 17 0.78 12.21 2.05
CA ARG A 17 0.22 13.54 1.74
C ARG A 17 -1.29 13.58 1.90
N GLU A 18 -2.01 12.63 1.30
CA GLU A 18 -3.47 12.54 1.41
C GLU A 18 -3.91 12.25 2.85
N PHE A 19 -3.16 11.40 3.58
CA PHE A 19 -3.40 11.19 5.00
C PHE A 19 -3.23 12.48 5.82
N VAL A 20 -2.17 13.26 5.59
CA VAL A 20 -1.96 14.55 6.27
C VAL A 20 -3.15 15.48 6.00
N ILE A 21 -3.60 15.60 4.76
CA ILE A 21 -4.76 16.43 4.40
C ILE A 21 -5.99 16.00 5.20
N SER A 22 -6.27 14.70 5.28
CA SER A 22 -7.40 14.15 6.04
C SER A 22 -7.26 14.39 7.54
N ALA A 23 -6.09 14.17 8.12
CA ALA A 23 -5.82 14.44 9.54
C ALA A 23 -5.95 15.94 9.88
N LYS A 24 -5.46 16.81 9.00
CA LYS A 24 -5.56 18.27 9.16
C LYS A 24 -7.02 18.76 9.13
N ARG A 25 -7.88 18.17 8.29
CA ARG A 25 -9.33 18.48 8.30
C ARG A 25 -9.97 18.17 9.66
N LEU A 26 -9.41 17.23 10.41
CA LEU A 26 -9.85 16.88 11.76
C LEU A 26 -9.14 17.67 12.87
N GLY A 27 -8.31 18.66 12.51
CA GLY A 27 -7.59 19.52 13.45
C GLY A 27 -6.32 18.93 14.03
N ALA A 28 -5.77 17.87 13.46
CA ALA A 28 -4.50 17.30 13.92
C ALA A 28 -3.31 18.23 13.64
N HIS A 29 -2.31 18.18 14.52
CA HIS A 29 -0.98 18.73 14.29
C HIS A 29 -0.06 17.63 13.80
N VAL A 30 0.44 17.74 12.56
CA VAL A 30 1.19 16.67 11.91
C VAL A 30 2.66 17.07 11.71
N ILE A 31 3.56 16.21 12.16
CA ILE A 31 5.00 16.25 11.87
C ILE A 31 5.29 15.16 10.85
N ALA A 32 5.73 15.53 9.65
CA ALA A 32 6.05 14.60 8.57
C ALA A 32 7.55 14.32 8.49
N CYS A 33 7.93 13.03 8.51
CA CYS A 33 9.32 12.57 8.49
C CYS A 33 9.62 11.81 7.19
N ASP A 34 10.77 12.07 6.57
CA ASP A 34 11.25 11.30 5.41
C ASP A 34 12.78 11.40 5.28
N ALA A 35 13.36 10.56 4.42
CA ALA A 35 14.79 10.56 4.14
C ALA A 35 15.26 11.75 3.29
N TYR A 36 14.35 12.51 2.66
CA TYR A 36 14.66 13.68 1.82
C TYR A 36 13.70 14.83 2.12
N ASP A 37 14.18 16.04 1.94
CA ASP A 37 13.39 17.26 2.17
C ASP A 37 12.36 17.49 1.06
N HIS A 38 11.34 18.27 1.36
CA HIS A 38 10.23 18.56 0.45
C HIS A 38 9.45 17.35 -0.06
N ALA A 39 9.46 16.24 0.69
CA ALA A 39 8.60 15.10 0.40
C ALA A 39 7.11 15.51 0.36
N PRO A 40 6.27 14.83 -0.44
CA PRO A 40 4.88 15.23 -0.67
C PRO A 40 4.06 15.58 0.58
N ALA A 41 4.13 14.76 1.63
CA ALA A 41 3.41 15.00 2.87
C ALA A 41 3.98 16.18 3.68
N MET A 42 5.28 16.42 3.61
CA MET A 42 5.94 17.55 4.29
C MET A 42 5.40 18.91 3.81
N GLN A 43 4.92 18.99 2.57
CA GLN A 43 4.35 20.20 1.99
C GLN A 43 3.00 20.58 2.62
N MET A 44 2.33 19.63 3.27
CA MET A 44 1.01 19.78 3.89
C MET A 44 1.05 19.77 5.43
N ALA A 45 2.15 19.31 6.01
CA ALA A 45 2.34 19.14 7.45
C ALA A 45 2.63 20.47 8.16
N ASP A 46 2.46 20.49 9.49
CA ASP A 46 2.80 21.64 10.34
C ASP A 46 4.29 21.76 10.62
N ALA A 47 4.98 20.61 10.65
CA ALA A 47 6.43 20.52 10.83
C ALA A 47 6.99 19.34 10.05
N ARG A 48 8.30 19.33 9.88
CA ARG A 48 8.99 18.27 9.15
C ARG A 48 10.32 17.90 9.80
N GLU A 49 10.74 16.65 9.64
CA GLU A 49 12.04 16.14 10.03
C GLU A 49 12.65 15.34 8.86
N VAL A 50 13.94 15.56 8.60
CA VAL A 50 14.64 14.88 7.49
C VAL A 50 15.69 13.93 8.07
N PHE A 51 15.40 12.62 8.00
CA PHE A 51 16.32 11.56 8.41
C PHE A 51 15.89 10.24 7.76
N SER A 52 16.83 9.29 7.66
CA SER A 52 16.51 7.94 7.18
C SER A 52 15.63 7.22 8.20
N MET A 53 14.49 6.68 7.77
CA MET A 53 13.60 5.88 8.62
C MET A 53 14.30 4.63 9.19
N LEU A 54 15.43 4.22 8.62
CA LEU A 54 16.29 3.12 9.14
C LEU A 54 17.27 3.59 10.21
N ASP A 55 17.38 4.90 10.48
CA ASP A 55 18.18 5.46 11.57
C ASP A 55 17.34 5.49 12.86
N GLY A 56 17.46 4.41 13.64
CA GLY A 56 16.69 4.26 14.88
C GLY A 56 17.00 5.32 15.94
N VAL A 57 18.22 5.88 15.96
CA VAL A 57 18.57 6.95 16.90
C VAL A 57 17.81 8.22 16.57
N LYS A 58 17.85 8.66 15.31
CA LYS A 58 17.12 9.86 14.88
C LYS A 58 15.60 9.69 14.95
N LEU A 59 15.09 8.48 14.69
CA LEU A 59 13.68 8.18 14.87
C LEU A 59 13.28 8.38 16.34
N ARG A 60 14.02 7.82 17.27
CA ARG A 60 13.77 8.00 18.72
C ARG A 60 13.86 9.46 19.13
N GLU A 61 14.91 10.17 18.71
CA GLU A 61 15.08 11.61 19.00
C GLU A 61 13.89 12.45 18.48
N ALA A 62 13.36 12.14 17.30
CA ALA A 62 12.19 12.83 16.75
C ALA A 62 10.95 12.58 17.62
N VAL A 63 10.69 11.32 18.04
CA VAL A 63 9.58 10.98 18.93
C VAL A 63 9.72 11.69 20.29
N GLU A 64 10.90 11.68 20.89
CA GLU A 64 11.15 12.32 22.18
C GLU A 64 11.02 13.85 22.10
N ARG A 65 11.46 14.47 21.02
CA ARG A 65 11.37 15.91 20.78
C ARG A 65 9.93 16.36 20.60
N HIS A 66 9.16 15.63 19.79
CA HIS A 66 7.80 16.04 19.41
C HIS A 66 6.74 15.51 20.38
N ARG A 67 6.99 14.42 21.09
CA ARG A 67 6.04 13.77 22.00
C ARG A 67 4.65 13.62 21.34
N PRO A 68 4.56 12.88 20.24
CA PRO A 68 3.30 12.71 19.53
C PRO A 68 2.30 11.86 20.32
N ASP A 69 1.01 12.08 20.10
CA ASP A 69 -0.05 11.19 20.59
C ASP A 69 -0.06 9.88 19.78
N TYR A 70 0.30 9.96 18.48
CA TYR A 70 0.32 8.81 17.58
C TYR A 70 1.57 8.83 16.69
N ILE A 71 2.21 7.67 16.56
CA ILE A 71 3.29 7.39 15.59
C ILE A 71 2.67 6.56 14.47
N VAL A 72 2.69 7.08 13.24
CA VAL A 72 2.00 6.47 12.09
C VAL A 72 3.03 6.10 11.02
N PRO A 73 3.44 4.81 10.93
CA PRO A 73 4.26 4.30 9.83
C PRO A 73 3.48 4.34 8.52
N GLU A 74 4.11 4.87 7.46
CA GLU A 74 3.53 4.97 6.12
C GLU A 74 4.43 4.32 5.05
N VAL A 75 5.66 3.94 5.40
CA VAL A 75 6.60 3.21 4.54
C VAL A 75 7.02 1.89 5.18
N GLU A 76 7.44 0.90 4.36
CA GLU A 76 7.91 -0.39 4.89
C GLU A 76 9.33 -0.29 5.49
N ALA A 77 10.21 0.51 4.87
CA ALA A 77 11.61 0.59 5.25
C ALA A 77 11.82 1.47 6.51
N ILE A 78 11.41 0.98 7.66
CA ILE A 78 11.52 1.64 8.97
C ILE A 78 12.30 0.74 9.94
N ARG A 79 12.97 1.34 10.94
CA ARG A 79 13.56 0.61 12.07
C ARG A 79 12.45 0.15 13.02
N THR A 80 11.80 -0.95 12.69
CA THR A 80 10.61 -1.46 13.41
C THR A 80 10.90 -1.92 14.82
N GLU A 81 12.15 -2.29 15.15
CA GLU A 81 12.55 -2.62 16.51
C GLU A 81 12.39 -1.42 17.44
N VAL A 82 12.74 -0.21 16.96
CA VAL A 82 12.56 1.03 17.73
C VAL A 82 11.07 1.36 17.90
N LEU A 83 10.23 1.05 16.93
CA LEU A 83 8.77 1.19 17.10
C LEU A 83 8.24 0.29 18.21
N ALA A 84 8.72 -0.95 18.29
CA ALA A 84 8.31 -1.88 19.36
C ALA A 84 8.78 -1.42 20.75
N GLU A 85 9.99 -0.87 20.84
CA GLU A 85 10.50 -0.27 22.08
C GLU A 85 9.64 0.92 22.52
N LEU A 86 9.34 1.84 21.60
CA LEU A 86 8.51 3.02 21.86
C LEU A 86 7.08 2.63 22.25
N GLU A 87 6.51 1.60 21.63
CA GLU A 87 5.19 1.07 22.01
C GLU A 87 5.22 0.49 23.43
N ALA A 88 6.27 -0.25 23.79
CA ALA A 88 6.47 -0.75 25.16
C ALA A 88 6.67 0.37 26.19
N GLU A 89 7.21 1.51 25.79
CA GLU A 89 7.34 2.73 26.61
C GLU A 89 6.03 3.52 26.73
N GLY A 90 4.96 3.11 26.04
CA GLY A 90 3.62 3.70 26.12
C GLY A 90 3.28 4.69 25.01
N PHE A 91 4.11 4.84 23.97
CA PHE A 91 3.71 5.59 22.78
C PHE A 91 2.74 4.77 21.93
N ALA A 92 1.73 5.42 21.34
CA ALA A 92 0.79 4.74 20.45
C ALA A 92 1.36 4.64 19.03
N VAL A 93 1.81 3.45 18.64
CA VAL A 93 2.16 3.12 17.24
C VAL A 93 0.91 2.59 16.54
N VAL A 94 0.58 3.11 15.36
CA VAL A 94 -0.68 2.83 14.67
C VAL A 94 -0.41 2.33 13.24
N PRO A 95 -0.95 1.15 12.88
CA PRO A 95 -1.87 0.29 13.65
C PRO A 95 -1.23 -0.35 14.89
N SER A 96 -0.02 -0.93 14.79
CA SER A 96 0.80 -1.44 15.88
C SER A 96 2.25 -1.65 15.41
N ALA A 97 3.20 -1.66 16.32
CA ALA A 97 4.60 -1.98 16.00
C ALA A 97 4.72 -3.42 15.43
N ARG A 98 3.93 -4.37 15.97
CA ARG A 98 3.88 -5.76 15.47
C ARG A 98 3.40 -5.82 14.01
N ALA A 99 2.37 -5.05 13.65
CA ALA A 99 1.89 -5.00 12.26
C ALA A 99 2.98 -4.46 11.32
N ALA A 100 3.67 -3.38 11.70
CA ALA A 100 4.78 -2.84 10.93
C ALA A 100 5.95 -3.83 10.79
N GLN A 101 6.31 -4.57 11.84
CA GLN A 101 7.38 -5.57 11.81
C GLN A 101 7.07 -6.75 10.89
N LEU A 102 5.87 -7.31 11.00
CA LEU A 102 5.47 -8.48 10.21
C LEU A 102 5.30 -8.16 8.72
N THR A 103 4.85 -6.97 8.38
CA THR A 103 4.64 -6.57 6.98
C THR A 103 5.89 -6.03 6.31
N MET A 104 6.88 -5.55 7.06
CA MET A 104 8.21 -5.25 6.54
C MET A 104 8.92 -6.52 6.02
N ASN A 105 8.63 -7.65 6.64
CA ASN A 105 9.15 -8.97 6.26
C ASN A 105 8.05 -9.79 5.60
N ARG A 106 8.03 -9.83 4.26
CA ARG A 106 7.00 -10.55 3.48
C ARG A 106 6.85 -12.03 3.84
N ASP A 107 7.93 -12.66 4.32
CA ASP A 107 7.90 -14.02 4.83
C ASP A 107 7.12 -14.10 6.14
N ALA A 108 7.31 -13.18 7.06
CA ALA A 108 6.68 -13.21 8.37
C ALA A 108 5.15 -13.09 8.30
N ILE A 109 4.60 -12.17 7.48
CA ILE A 109 3.14 -12.03 7.33
C ILE A 109 2.52 -13.25 6.64
N ARG A 110 3.23 -13.87 5.69
CA ARG A 110 2.77 -15.08 5.01
C ARG A 110 2.80 -16.28 5.93
N ASP A 111 3.88 -16.46 6.70
CA ASP A 111 3.99 -17.53 7.67
C ASP A 111 2.92 -17.40 8.75
N LEU A 112 2.65 -16.21 9.27
CA LEU A 112 1.53 -15.95 10.16
C LEU A 112 0.20 -16.39 9.52
N ALA A 113 -0.08 -15.94 8.29
CA ALA A 113 -1.33 -16.26 7.61
C ALA A 113 -1.56 -17.76 7.44
N VAL A 114 -0.50 -18.52 7.08
CA VAL A 114 -0.61 -19.97 6.83
C VAL A 114 -0.53 -20.79 8.12
N GLN A 115 0.55 -20.58 8.90
CA GLN A 115 0.92 -21.50 9.98
C GLN A 115 0.15 -21.25 11.26
N GLU A 116 -0.17 -19.99 11.55
CA GLU A 116 -0.86 -19.61 12.77
C GLU A 116 -2.36 -19.39 12.55
N LEU A 117 -2.74 -18.76 11.43
CA LEU A 117 -4.13 -18.40 11.15
C LEU A 117 -4.87 -19.36 10.20
N GLY A 118 -4.15 -20.30 9.56
CA GLY A 118 -4.73 -21.31 8.69
C GLY A 118 -5.39 -20.77 7.43
N LEU A 119 -4.96 -19.62 6.94
CA LEU A 119 -5.52 -19.00 5.74
C LEU A 119 -5.01 -19.66 4.47
N THR A 120 -5.87 -19.69 3.44
CA THR A 120 -5.49 -20.16 2.11
C THR A 120 -4.56 -19.14 1.44
N THR A 121 -3.33 -19.57 1.07
CA THR A 121 -2.36 -18.80 0.27
C THR A 121 -1.86 -19.62 -0.90
N SER A 122 -1.08 -19.03 -1.81
CA SER A 122 -0.27 -19.80 -2.77
C SER A 122 0.69 -20.73 -2.00
N ARG A 123 0.95 -21.94 -2.52
CA ARG A 123 2.00 -22.82 -1.96
C ARG A 123 3.36 -22.13 -2.12
N TYR A 124 4.21 -22.24 -1.12
CA TYR A 124 5.52 -21.60 -1.14
C TYR A 124 6.54 -22.37 -0.32
N LEU A 125 7.81 -22.16 -0.65
CA LEU A 125 8.96 -22.52 0.18
C LEU A 125 10.04 -21.44 0.07
N TYR A 126 10.87 -21.36 1.10
CA TYR A 126 12.03 -20.47 1.08
C TYR A 126 13.27 -21.21 0.60
N ALA A 127 14.18 -20.49 -0.03
CA ALA A 127 15.43 -21.03 -0.54
C ALA A 127 16.58 -20.01 -0.37
N LYS A 128 17.80 -20.52 -0.10
CA LYS A 128 19.02 -19.74 0.08
C LYS A 128 20.08 -20.03 -0.98
N ASN A 129 19.88 -21.09 -1.75
CA ASN A 129 20.79 -21.54 -2.80
C ASN A 129 20.02 -22.22 -3.93
N LEU A 130 20.70 -22.53 -5.04
CA LEU A 130 20.07 -23.11 -6.22
C LEU A 130 19.43 -24.48 -5.99
N GLU A 131 20.03 -25.32 -5.17
CA GLU A 131 19.49 -26.65 -4.86
C GLU A 131 18.17 -26.54 -4.12
N GLU A 132 18.11 -25.66 -3.11
CA GLU A 132 16.88 -25.36 -2.38
C GLU A 132 15.80 -24.74 -3.28
N VAL A 133 16.20 -23.83 -4.22
CA VAL A 133 15.25 -23.27 -5.21
C VAL A 133 14.65 -24.36 -6.10
N ARG A 134 15.47 -25.34 -6.56
CA ARG A 134 14.98 -26.47 -7.35
C ARG A 134 14.01 -27.36 -6.55
N ALA A 135 14.36 -27.65 -5.31
CA ALA A 135 13.48 -28.43 -4.43
C ALA A 135 12.17 -27.68 -4.15
N ALA A 136 12.24 -26.36 -3.93
CA ALA A 136 11.07 -25.53 -3.73
C ALA A 136 10.16 -25.48 -4.96
N ALA A 137 10.72 -25.36 -6.17
CA ALA A 137 9.95 -25.39 -7.39
C ALA A 137 9.31 -26.74 -7.68
N ALA A 138 10.00 -27.85 -7.39
CA ALA A 138 9.38 -29.17 -7.45
C ALA A 138 8.19 -29.31 -6.51
N HIS A 139 8.21 -28.62 -5.35
CA HIS A 139 7.10 -28.58 -4.41
C HIS A 139 5.96 -27.68 -4.89
N THR A 140 6.26 -26.48 -5.38
CA THR A 140 5.24 -25.51 -5.80
C THR A 140 4.63 -25.84 -7.16
N GLY A 141 5.37 -26.56 -7.99
CA GLY A 141 5.03 -26.86 -9.38
C GLY A 141 5.42 -25.73 -10.35
N PHE A 142 5.25 -25.97 -11.66
CA PHE A 142 5.51 -25.01 -12.72
C PHE A 142 4.20 -24.58 -13.39
N PRO A 143 4.12 -23.30 -13.83
CA PRO A 143 5.07 -22.23 -13.57
C PRO A 143 5.13 -21.88 -12.08
N CYS A 144 6.28 -21.33 -11.63
CA CYS A 144 6.42 -20.78 -10.28
C CYS A 144 7.03 -19.39 -10.32
N VAL A 145 6.92 -18.65 -9.23
CA VAL A 145 7.46 -17.29 -9.10
C VAL A 145 8.55 -17.28 -8.04
N VAL A 146 9.73 -16.80 -8.40
CA VAL A 146 10.86 -16.62 -7.49
C VAL A 146 11.00 -15.14 -7.18
N LYS A 147 10.96 -14.77 -5.89
CA LYS A 147 11.02 -13.38 -5.40
C LYS A 147 12.08 -13.25 -4.31
N PRO A 148 12.86 -12.16 -4.25
CA PRO A 148 13.61 -11.82 -3.06
C PRO A 148 12.65 -11.57 -1.88
N VAL A 149 12.97 -12.09 -0.68
CA VAL A 149 12.13 -11.90 0.52
C VAL A 149 11.99 -10.42 0.87
N MET A 150 13.06 -9.64 0.67
CA MET A 150 13.11 -8.20 0.93
C MET A 150 12.99 -7.40 -0.37
N SER A 151 11.82 -7.41 -1.00
CA SER A 151 11.57 -6.59 -2.20
C SER A 151 10.15 -6.03 -2.19
N SER A 152 9.97 -4.82 -2.73
CA SER A 152 8.67 -4.18 -2.95
C SER A 152 8.40 -3.99 -4.44
N SER A 153 7.14 -3.84 -4.84
CA SER A 153 6.74 -3.54 -6.21
C SER A 153 7.28 -4.51 -7.26
N GLY A 154 7.32 -5.82 -6.97
CA GLY A 154 7.74 -6.87 -7.91
C GLY A 154 9.20 -6.82 -8.35
N LYS A 155 10.04 -5.97 -7.72
CA LYS A 155 11.46 -5.84 -8.08
C LYS A 155 12.23 -7.12 -7.80
N GLY A 156 12.93 -7.63 -8.83
CA GLY A 156 13.69 -8.87 -8.73
C GLY A 156 12.84 -10.14 -8.79
N GLN A 157 11.56 -10.04 -9.05
CA GLN A 157 10.67 -11.16 -9.28
C GLN A 157 10.91 -11.79 -10.65
N THR A 158 10.87 -13.13 -10.72
CA THR A 158 11.00 -13.90 -11.97
C THR A 158 9.98 -15.02 -11.99
N THR A 159 9.22 -15.13 -13.09
CA THR A 159 8.38 -16.30 -13.35
C THR A 159 9.19 -17.37 -14.07
N VAL A 160 9.23 -18.57 -13.53
CA VAL A 160 9.96 -19.72 -14.05
C VAL A 160 8.96 -20.69 -14.64
N GLN A 161 9.10 -21.01 -15.94
CA GLN A 161 8.12 -21.78 -16.69
C GLN A 161 8.37 -23.29 -16.58
N ASP A 162 9.62 -23.69 -16.49
CA ASP A 162 10.07 -25.08 -16.47
C ASP A 162 11.42 -25.23 -15.75
N GLU A 163 12.03 -26.40 -15.85
CA GLU A 163 13.30 -26.73 -15.19
C GLU A 163 14.55 -26.03 -15.77
N ALA A 164 14.45 -25.20 -16.80
CA ALA A 164 15.57 -24.48 -17.41
C ALA A 164 15.93 -23.21 -16.60
N TRP A 165 16.72 -23.40 -15.61
CA TRP A 165 16.90 -22.50 -14.45
C TRP A 165 17.91 -21.36 -14.54
N ASP A 166 18.58 -21.15 -15.63
CA ASP A 166 19.71 -20.20 -15.71
C ASP A 166 19.40 -18.78 -15.19
N TYR A 167 18.13 -18.48 -15.04
CA TYR A 167 17.65 -17.15 -14.73
C TYR A 167 17.37 -16.88 -13.24
N ALA A 168 16.87 -17.85 -12.50
CA ALA A 168 16.55 -17.67 -11.08
C ALA A 168 17.80 -17.40 -10.23
N VAL A 169 18.95 -17.94 -10.65
CA VAL A 169 20.26 -17.79 -9.99
C VAL A 169 20.84 -16.39 -10.19
N ALA A 170 20.59 -15.75 -11.33
CA ALA A 170 21.14 -14.43 -11.63
C ALA A 170 20.62 -13.34 -10.66
N ASN A 171 19.44 -13.56 -10.05
CA ASN A 171 18.84 -12.65 -9.10
C ASN A 171 19.19 -12.98 -7.64
N MET A 172 19.80 -14.11 -7.36
CA MET A 172 20.37 -14.45 -6.05
C MET A 172 21.74 -13.75 -5.86
N ARG A 173 21.75 -12.42 -5.93
CA ARG A 173 22.98 -11.65 -5.75
C ARG A 173 23.33 -11.48 -4.27
N GLY A 174 24.37 -12.17 -3.85
CA GLY A 174 25.06 -12.03 -2.56
C GLY A 174 24.66 -13.04 -1.49
N ASP A 175 25.53 -13.27 -0.53
CA ASP A 175 25.47 -14.28 0.54
C ASP A 175 24.30 -14.13 1.55
N ARG A 176 23.35 -13.23 1.28
CA ARG A 176 22.17 -12.95 2.12
C ARG A 176 20.83 -13.06 1.41
N ALA A 177 20.81 -13.53 0.18
CA ALA A 177 19.61 -13.53 -0.63
C ALA A 177 18.75 -14.77 -0.36
N ARG A 178 17.99 -14.75 0.73
CA ARG A 178 16.85 -15.65 0.89
C ARG A 178 15.77 -15.24 -0.11
N VAL A 179 15.31 -16.21 -0.90
CA VAL A 179 14.19 -16.03 -1.83
C VAL A 179 13.00 -16.85 -1.38
N ILE A 180 11.82 -16.43 -1.79
CA ILE A 180 10.59 -17.22 -1.72
C ILE A 180 10.28 -17.76 -3.11
N VAL A 181 9.98 -19.04 -3.21
CA VAL A 181 9.48 -19.72 -4.42
C VAL A 181 8.02 -19.99 -4.20
N GLU A 182 7.16 -19.41 -5.03
CA GLU A 182 5.71 -19.47 -4.89
C GLU A 182 5.07 -20.15 -6.10
N GLN A 183 4.02 -20.91 -5.87
CA GLN A 183 3.16 -21.39 -6.93
C GLN A 183 2.64 -20.20 -7.73
N PHE A 184 2.72 -20.27 -9.05
CA PHE A 184 2.01 -19.34 -9.91
C PHE A 184 0.50 -19.57 -9.75
N VAL A 185 -0.20 -18.58 -9.26
CA VAL A 185 -1.65 -18.63 -9.08
C VAL A 185 -2.31 -18.23 -10.40
N ASP A 186 -3.08 -19.16 -10.98
CA ASP A 186 -3.96 -18.87 -12.11
C ASP A 186 -5.27 -18.31 -11.56
N PHE A 187 -5.40 -16.98 -11.55
CA PHE A 187 -6.53 -16.27 -11.00
C PHE A 187 -7.32 -15.52 -12.09
N ASP A 188 -8.59 -15.26 -11.84
CA ASP A 188 -9.44 -14.47 -12.75
C ASP A 188 -9.14 -12.98 -12.59
N TYR A 189 -8.93 -12.50 -11.36
CA TYR A 189 -8.60 -11.11 -11.03
C TYR A 189 -7.99 -10.98 -9.63
N GLU A 190 -7.35 -9.83 -9.41
CA GLU A 190 -6.83 -9.41 -8.11
C GLU A 190 -7.71 -8.31 -7.50
N ILE A 191 -7.84 -8.33 -6.18
CA ILE A 191 -8.50 -7.27 -5.43
C ILE A 191 -7.66 -6.80 -4.25
N THR A 192 -7.85 -5.53 -3.88
CA THR A 192 -7.51 -4.99 -2.57
C THR A 192 -8.80 -4.79 -1.76
N LEU A 193 -8.85 -5.37 -0.57
CA LEU A 193 -9.91 -5.14 0.39
C LEU A 193 -9.40 -4.23 1.50
N LEU A 194 -9.76 -2.95 1.42
CA LEU A 194 -9.45 -1.99 2.48
C LEU A 194 -10.27 -2.34 3.72
N THR A 195 -9.55 -2.66 4.78
CA THR A 195 -10.08 -3.15 6.05
C THR A 195 -9.71 -2.17 7.15
N VAL A 196 -10.71 -1.61 7.82
CA VAL A 196 -10.52 -0.60 8.86
C VAL A 196 -10.77 -1.23 10.22
N ARG A 197 -9.71 -1.41 11.02
CA ARG A 197 -9.85 -1.83 12.41
C ARG A 197 -9.95 -0.60 13.30
N HIS A 198 -11.01 -0.53 14.10
CA HIS A 198 -11.32 0.65 14.91
C HIS A 198 -11.93 0.24 16.26
N LYS A 199 -12.14 1.21 17.13
CA LYS A 199 -12.61 1.00 18.50
C LYS A 199 -13.89 0.14 18.63
N HIS A 200 -14.74 0.12 17.60
CA HIS A 200 -16.04 -0.58 17.63
C HIS A 200 -16.03 -1.88 16.80
N GLY A 201 -14.89 -2.28 16.24
CA GLY A 201 -14.76 -3.50 15.44
C GLY A 201 -13.96 -3.35 14.17
N VAL A 202 -14.36 -4.06 13.13
CA VAL A 202 -13.72 -4.04 11.81
C VAL A 202 -14.76 -3.74 10.75
N SER A 203 -14.51 -2.69 9.97
CA SER A 203 -15.34 -2.29 8.82
C SER A 203 -14.60 -2.54 7.51
N PHE A 204 -15.33 -2.83 6.45
CA PHE A 204 -14.77 -3.12 5.13
C PHE A 204 -15.24 -2.08 4.11
N CYS A 205 -14.31 -1.61 3.27
CA CYS A 205 -14.69 -0.92 2.03
C CYS A 205 -15.18 -1.94 1.00
N PRO A 206 -15.99 -1.53 0.02
CA PRO A 206 -16.24 -2.37 -1.16
C PRO A 206 -14.91 -2.75 -1.82
N PRO A 207 -14.78 -3.97 -2.39
CA PRO A 207 -13.55 -4.43 -3.01
C PRO A 207 -13.06 -3.48 -4.12
N ILE A 208 -11.74 -3.33 -4.21
CA ILE A 208 -11.07 -2.55 -5.25
C ILE A 208 -10.39 -3.52 -6.21
N GLY A 209 -10.79 -3.49 -7.47
CA GLY A 209 -10.05 -4.17 -8.53
C GLY A 209 -8.87 -3.30 -8.99
N HIS A 210 -7.78 -3.92 -9.39
CA HIS A 210 -6.63 -3.18 -9.86
C HIS A 210 -5.90 -3.91 -10.99
N ARG A 211 -5.10 -3.18 -11.72
CA ARG A 211 -4.17 -3.70 -12.72
C ARG A 211 -2.76 -3.24 -12.40
N GLN A 212 -1.87 -4.20 -12.38
CA GLN A 212 -0.44 -3.98 -12.25
C GLN A 212 0.27 -4.20 -13.58
N GLU A 213 1.40 -3.55 -13.76
CA GLU A 213 2.31 -3.77 -14.86
C GLU A 213 3.75 -3.72 -14.35
N ARG A 214 4.52 -4.78 -14.57
CA ARG A 214 5.89 -4.96 -14.02
C ARG A 214 5.92 -4.92 -12.49
N GLY A 215 4.83 -5.33 -11.83
CA GLY A 215 4.68 -5.25 -10.37
C GLY A 215 4.36 -3.86 -9.82
N ASP A 216 4.15 -2.86 -10.69
CA ASP A 216 3.73 -1.52 -10.30
C ASP A 216 2.25 -1.30 -10.61
N TYR A 217 1.54 -0.68 -9.68
CA TYR A 217 0.16 -0.25 -9.83
C TYR A 217 0.00 0.71 -11.01
N ARG A 218 -1.03 0.48 -11.86
CA ARG A 218 -1.36 1.29 -13.04
C ARG A 218 -2.74 1.91 -12.99
N GLU A 219 -3.73 1.14 -12.58
CA GLU A 219 -5.11 1.59 -12.44
C GLU A 219 -5.82 0.80 -11.35
N SER A 220 -6.83 1.40 -10.74
CA SER A 220 -7.77 0.73 -9.86
C SER A 220 -9.20 1.21 -10.12
N TRP A 221 -10.17 0.40 -9.73
CA TRP A 221 -11.59 0.71 -9.86
C TRP A 221 -12.38 0.17 -8.68
N GLN A 222 -13.46 0.84 -8.33
CA GLN A 222 -14.33 0.48 -7.22
C GLN A 222 -15.79 0.82 -7.54
N PRO A 223 -16.78 -0.05 -7.16
CA PRO A 223 -16.55 -1.38 -6.59
C PRO A 223 -16.09 -2.38 -7.66
N ALA A 224 -15.18 -3.29 -7.32
CA ALA A 224 -14.85 -4.41 -8.19
C ALA A 224 -16.01 -5.38 -8.26
N PRO A 225 -16.42 -5.85 -9.47
CA PRO A 225 -17.40 -6.92 -9.59
C PRO A 225 -16.86 -8.20 -8.91
N MET A 226 -17.63 -8.75 -7.98
CA MET A 226 -17.23 -9.92 -7.22
C MET A 226 -18.46 -10.64 -6.69
N ALA A 227 -18.44 -11.98 -6.66
CA ALA A 227 -19.53 -12.77 -6.09
C ALA A 227 -19.65 -12.52 -4.58
N ASP A 228 -20.87 -12.44 -4.05
CA ASP A 228 -21.12 -12.19 -2.62
C ASP A 228 -20.42 -13.21 -1.72
N ALA A 229 -20.38 -14.50 -2.14
CA ALA A 229 -19.69 -15.55 -1.41
C ALA A 229 -18.17 -15.32 -1.33
N ALA A 230 -17.56 -14.83 -2.42
CA ALA A 230 -16.13 -14.49 -2.44
C ALA A 230 -15.85 -13.23 -1.61
N ILE A 231 -16.72 -12.21 -1.64
CA ILE A 231 -16.63 -11.03 -0.76
C ILE A 231 -16.64 -11.46 0.71
N ALA A 232 -17.59 -12.30 1.10
CA ALA A 232 -17.70 -12.77 2.47
C ALA A 232 -16.46 -13.57 2.93
N ARG A 233 -15.86 -14.38 2.05
CA ARG A 233 -14.61 -15.10 2.33
C ARG A 233 -13.43 -14.13 2.50
N ALA A 234 -13.27 -13.17 1.59
CA ALA A 234 -12.23 -12.16 1.68
C ALA A 234 -12.33 -11.35 2.98
N GLN A 235 -13.55 -10.93 3.36
CA GLN A 235 -13.80 -10.21 4.61
C GLN A 235 -13.49 -11.08 5.84
N ALA A 236 -13.84 -12.36 5.84
CA ALA A 236 -13.53 -13.27 6.95
C ALA A 236 -12.02 -13.44 7.10
N MET A 237 -11.28 -13.67 6.01
CA MET A 237 -9.82 -13.78 6.02
C MET A 237 -9.15 -12.48 6.47
N ALA A 238 -9.57 -11.34 5.93
CA ALA A 238 -9.04 -10.02 6.30
C ALA A 238 -9.29 -9.73 7.79
N ARG A 239 -10.49 -10.00 8.31
CA ARG A 239 -10.81 -9.86 9.73
C ARG A 239 -9.87 -10.70 10.60
N THR A 240 -9.67 -11.97 10.24
CA THR A 240 -8.79 -12.86 10.99
C THR A 240 -7.38 -12.29 11.13
N VAL A 241 -6.79 -11.79 10.02
CA VAL A 241 -5.43 -11.24 10.05
C VAL A 241 -5.37 -9.93 10.82
N VAL A 242 -6.28 -8.99 10.58
CA VAL A 242 -6.21 -7.68 11.24
C VAL A 242 -6.54 -7.74 12.73
N ASP A 243 -7.36 -8.70 13.16
CA ASP A 243 -7.63 -8.94 14.59
C ASP A 243 -6.41 -9.51 15.30
N ASP A 244 -5.65 -10.40 14.67
CA ASP A 244 -4.39 -10.92 15.19
C ASP A 244 -3.29 -9.85 15.26
N LEU A 245 -3.15 -9.02 14.20
CA LEU A 245 -2.17 -7.94 14.16
C LEU A 245 -2.44 -6.85 15.21
N GLY A 246 -3.68 -6.67 15.60
CA GLY A 246 -4.10 -5.70 16.61
C GLY A 246 -4.00 -4.23 16.14
N GLY A 247 -4.08 -3.30 17.09
CA GLY A 247 -4.02 -1.86 16.83
C GLY A 247 -5.27 -1.33 16.11
N TYR A 248 -5.30 -0.02 15.83
CA TYR A 248 -6.38 0.65 15.09
C TYR A 248 -5.80 1.36 13.89
N GLY A 249 -6.43 1.21 12.72
CA GLY A 249 -5.96 1.80 11.49
C GLY A 249 -6.59 1.14 10.28
N LEU A 250 -6.09 1.50 9.11
CA LEU A 250 -6.49 0.92 7.84
C LEU A 250 -5.44 -0.09 7.40
N TYR A 251 -5.92 -1.19 6.86
CA TYR A 251 -5.12 -2.27 6.27
C TYR A 251 -5.55 -2.47 4.82
N GLY A 252 -4.62 -2.47 3.90
CA GLY A 252 -4.82 -2.92 2.51
C GLY A 252 -4.54 -4.41 2.42
N VAL A 253 -5.57 -5.26 2.28
CA VAL A 253 -5.41 -6.70 2.18
C VAL A 253 -5.62 -7.14 0.73
N GLU A 254 -4.63 -7.78 0.14
CA GLU A 254 -4.66 -8.21 -1.25
C GLU A 254 -5.02 -9.68 -1.37
N PHE A 255 -5.86 -9.99 -2.36
CA PHE A 255 -6.32 -11.33 -2.65
C PHE A 255 -6.30 -11.63 -4.14
N PHE A 256 -5.93 -12.85 -4.50
CA PHE A 256 -6.26 -13.45 -5.78
C PHE A 256 -7.63 -14.12 -5.69
N VAL A 257 -8.43 -13.99 -6.75
CA VAL A 257 -9.78 -14.56 -6.81
C VAL A 257 -9.92 -15.41 -8.07
N LYS A 258 -10.42 -16.65 -7.89
CA LYS A 258 -10.77 -17.56 -8.96
C LYS A 258 -12.15 -18.13 -8.71
N GLY A 259 -13.13 -17.68 -9.50
CA GLY A 259 -14.54 -17.95 -9.22
C GLY A 259 -14.94 -17.49 -7.83
N GLU A 260 -15.26 -18.41 -6.94
CA GLU A 260 -15.52 -18.13 -5.52
C GLU A 260 -14.33 -18.39 -4.60
N GLU A 261 -13.25 -18.96 -5.10
CA GLU A 261 -12.03 -19.20 -4.31
C GLU A 261 -11.30 -17.87 -4.08
N VAL A 262 -10.89 -17.64 -2.84
CA VAL A 262 -10.15 -16.45 -2.41
C VAL A 262 -8.84 -16.90 -1.78
N ILE A 263 -7.73 -16.36 -2.26
CA ILE A 263 -6.37 -16.71 -1.86
C ILE A 263 -5.70 -15.45 -1.32
N PHE A 264 -5.27 -15.48 -0.05
CA PHE A 264 -4.52 -14.36 0.56
C PHE A 264 -3.18 -14.18 -0.15
N SER A 265 -2.88 -12.96 -0.55
CA SER A 265 -1.65 -12.59 -1.23
C SER A 265 -0.71 -11.79 -0.32
N GLU A 266 -1.14 -10.63 0.12
CA GLU A 266 -0.31 -9.68 0.87
C GLU A 266 -1.18 -8.79 1.77
N LEU A 267 -0.53 -8.11 2.73
CA LEU A 267 -1.18 -7.11 3.58
C LEU A 267 -0.23 -5.93 3.82
N SER A 268 -0.76 -4.72 3.71
CA SER A 268 -0.11 -3.46 4.10
C SER A 268 -0.87 -2.83 5.28
N PRO A 269 -0.21 -2.51 6.42
CA PRO A 269 -0.87 -1.95 7.60
C PRO A 269 -0.97 -0.42 7.52
N ARG A 270 -1.41 0.10 6.38
CA ARG A 270 -1.47 1.52 6.00
C ARG A 270 -2.33 1.72 4.77
N PRO A 271 -2.64 2.98 4.39
CA PRO A 271 -3.26 3.28 3.10
C PRO A 271 -2.54 2.60 1.94
N HIS A 272 -3.30 2.17 0.93
CA HIS A 272 -2.82 1.37 -0.18
C HIS A 272 -2.90 2.14 -1.51
N ASP A 273 -1.91 1.97 -2.40
CA ASP A 273 -1.86 2.65 -3.69
C ASP A 273 -3.16 2.53 -4.50
N THR A 274 -3.76 1.33 -4.49
CA THR A 274 -5.02 1.07 -5.19
C THR A 274 -6.19 1.84 -4.60
N GLY A 275 -6.10 2.20 -3.32
CA GLY A 275 -7.11 2.94 -2.59
C GLY A 275 -7.21 4.43 -2.96
N MET A 276 -6.29 4.96 -3.80
CA MET A 276 -6.44 6.30 -4.37
C MET A 276 -7.80 6.52 -5.04
N VAL A 277 -8.41 5.47 -5.61
CA VAL A 277 -9.76 5.54 -6.20
C VAL A 277 -10.82 5.99 -5.17
N THR A 278 -10.61 5.73 -3.88
CA THR A 278 -11.54 6.10 -2.81
C THR A 278 -11.67 7.61 -2.62
N LEU A 279 -10.71 8.41 -3.09
CA LEU A 279 -10.82 9.86 -3.11
C LEU A 279 -12.05 10.36 -3.91
N LEU A 280 -12.54 9.54 -4.84
CA LEU A 280 -13.69 9.90 -5.67
C LEU A 280 -14.85 8.89 -5.57
N SER A 281 -14.57 7.61 -5.33
CA SER A 281 -15.60 6.57 -5.25
C SER A 281 -16.39 6.61 -3.95
N GLN A 282 -15.80 7.09 -2.85
CA GLN A 282 -16.42 7.11 -1.52
C GLN A 282 -16.62 8.54 -1.01
N ASN A 283 -17.51 8.72 -0.05
CA ASN A 283 -17.66 9.99 0.68
C ASN A 283 -16.59 10.20 1.76
N LEU A 284 -15.97 9.11 2.24
CA LEU A 284 -14.79 9.09 3.09
C LEU A 284 -13.75 8.22 2.39
N SER A 285 -12.65 8.84 1.99
CA SER A 285 -11.52 8.14 1.39
C SER A 285 -10.86 7.19 2.38
N GLU A 286 -10.01 6.30 1.89
CA GLU A 286 -9.19 5.44 2.76
C GLU A 286 -8.36 6.28 3.75
N PHE A 287 -7.93 7.46 3.34
CA PHE A 287 -7.16 8.39 4.18
C PHE A 287 -8.01 8.99 5.29
N ASP A 288 -9.27 9.34 5.00
CA ASP A 288 -10.22 9.82 6.01
C ASP A 288 -10.57 8.70 7.01
N LEU A 289 -10.77 7.48 6.50
CA LEU A 289 -11.03 6.30 7.32
C LEU A 289 -9.83 5.98 8.22
N HIS A 290 -8.61 6.02 7.66
CA HIS A 290 -7.38 5.81 8.43
C HIS A 290 -7.20 6.88 9.51
N ALA A 291 -7.32 8.16 9.17
CA ALA A 291 -7.22 9.25 10.13
C ALA A 291 -8.25 9.12 11.27
N ARG A 292 -9.49 8.73 10.96
CA ARG A 292 -10.52 8.47 11.98
C ARG A 292 -10.15 7.28 12.87
N ALA A 293 -9.69 6.18 12.31
CA ALA A 293 -9.30 5.00 13.07
C ALA A 293 -8.11 5.31 14.01
N VAL A 294 -7.07 6.00 13.50
CA VAL A 294 -5.91 6.47 14.27
C VAL A 294 -6.35 7.32 15.47
N MET A 295 -7.25 8.27 15.25
CA MET A 295 -7.71 9.22 16.28
C MET A 295 -8.86 8.68 17.14
N GLY A 296 -9.26 7.41 16.99
CA GLY A 296 -10.36 6.78 17.72
C GLY A 296 -11.74 7.35 17.43
N LEU A 297 -11.91 7.99 16.26
CA LEU A 297 -13.17 8.60 15.81
C LEU A 297 -14.09 7.56 15.17
N PRO A 298 -15.43 7.80 15.12
CA PRO A 298 -16.36 6.85 14.54
C PRO A 298 -16.13 6.59 13.06
N ILE A 299 -16.25 5.33 12.67
CA ILE A 299 -16.31 4.88 11.27
C ILE A 299 -17.78 4.62 10.92
N PRO A 300 -18.33 5.27 9.87
CA PRO A 300 -19.72 5.02 9.47
C PRO A 300 -19.86 3.68 8.78
N GLU A 301 -20.97 3.00 9.00
CA GLU A 301 -21.33 1.75 8.34
C GLU A 301 -22.73 1.82 7.75
N PRO A 302 -22.99 1.20 6.59
CA PRO A 302 -21.98 0.58 5.70
C PRO A 302 -21.17 1.64 4.94
N ILE A 303 -19.90 1.33 4.67
CA ILE A 303 -19.08 2.11 3.73
C ILE A 303 -19.56 1.78 2.32
N ARG A 304 -19.92 2.80 1.54
CA ARG A 304 -20.47 2.65 0.19
C ARG A 304 -19.58 3.31 -0.84
N ALA A 305 -19.50 2.70 -2.01
CA ALA A 305 -18.81 3.27 -3.16
C ALA A 305 -19.76 3.42 -4.36
N ARG A 306 -19.47 4.42 -5.19
CA ARG A 306 -20.03 4.59 -6.53
C ARG A 306 -18.98 4.17 -7.57
N PRO A 307 -19.40 3.82 -8.80
CA PRO A 307 -18.46 3.46 -9.84
C PRO A 307 -17.46 4.58 -10.11
N ALA A 308 -16.18 4.29 -9.87
CA ALA A 308 -15.07 5.19 -10.11
C ALA A 308 -13.80 4.40 -10.45
N ALA A 309 -12.85 5.07 -11.05
CA ALA A 309 -11.52 4.52 -11.32
C ALA A 309 -10.43 5.58 -11.14
N SER A 310 -9.22 5.10 -10.94
CA SER A 310 -8.00 5.90 -10.96
C SER A 310 -7.00 5.33 -11.96
N ALA A 311 -6.25 6.20 -12.65
CA ALA A 311 -5.17 5.84 -13.55
C ALA A 311 -3.94 6.69 -13.24
N VAL A 312 -2.75 6.07 -13.23
CA VAL A 312 -1.51 6.74 -12.85
C VAL A 312 -0.99 7.65 -13.96
N ILE A 313 -0.39 8.77 -13.57
CA ILE A 313 0.40 9.67 -14.41
C ILE A 313 1.86 9.35 -14.12
N LEU A 314 2.61 8.93 -15.15
CA LEU A 314 3.97 8.39 -15.01
C LEU A 314 5.00 9.30 -15.64
N ALA A 315 6.14 9.45 -14.96
CA ALA A 315 7.33 10.00 -15.58
C ALA A 315 8.00 8.99 -16.52
N ASP A 316 8.64 9.48 -17.58
CA ASP A 316 9.34 8.68 -18.58
C ASP A 316 10.87 8.83 -18.53
N ARG A 317 11.38 9.82 -17.77
CA ARG A 317 12.82 10.12 -17.66
C ARG A 317 13.20 10.69 -16.30
N ASP A 318 14.50 10.82 -16.07
CA ASP A 318 15.05 11.50 -14.89
C ASP A 318 14.98 13.02 -15.06
N SER A 319 14.53 13.73 -14.03
CA SER A 319 14.60 15.18 -13.91
C SER A 319 14.48 15.63 -12.46
N ALA A 320 15.16 16.72 -12.11
CA ALA A 320 15.04 17.40 -10.83
C ALA A 320 14.13 18.65 -10.89
N SER A 321 13.60 18.98 -12.08
CA SER A 321 12.68 20.09 -12.30
C SER A 321 11.53 19.65 -13.19
N LEU A 322 10.31 19.92 -12.75
CA LEU A 322 9.11 19.39 -13.37
C LEU A 322 8.02 20.45 -13.49
N ARG A 323 7.35 20.47 -14.63
CA ARG A 323 6.10 21.22 -14.84
C ARG A 323 5.05 20.31 -15.46
N TYR A 324 3.79 20.64 -15.28
CA TYR A 324 2.66 19.85 -15.77
C TYR A 324 1.78 20.73 -16.67
N SER A 325 1.29 20.15 -17.77
CA SER A 325 0.25 20.74 -18.62
C SER A 325 -0.85 19.72 -18.89
N GLY A 326 -1.91 20.11 -19.60
CA GLY A 326 -3.03 19.25 -19.91
C GLY A 326 -4.04 19.04 -18.77
N LEU A 327 -3.83 19.69 -17.60
CA LEU A 327 -4.74 19.54 -16.46
C LEU A 327 -6.13 20.11 -16.77
N ALA A 328 -6.20 21.24 -17.46
CA ALA A 328 -7.47 21.86 -17.82
C ALA A 328 -8.27 20.98 -18.79
N GLU A 329 -7.61 20.39 -19.75
CA GLU A 329 -8.17 19.46 -20.73
C GLU A 329 -8.67 18.19 -20.04
N ALA A 330 -7.87 17.61 -19.14
CA ALA A 330 -8.26 16.43 -18.37
C ALA A 330 -9.48 16.71 -17.47
N MET A 331 -9.52 17.86 -16.80
CA MET A 331 -10.65 18.28 -15.96
C MET A 331 -11.89 18.60 -16.79
N ALA A 332 -11.77 19.12 -18.00
CA ALA A 332 -12.90 19.35 -18.92
C ALA A 332 -13.57 18.03 -19.36
N GLU A 333 -12.87 16.91 -19.36
CA GLU A 333 -13.41 15.57 -19.56
C GLU A 333 -14.13 15.01 -18.31
N GLY A 334 -14.25 15.78 -17.23
CA GLY A 334 -14.92 15.39 -16.00
C GLY A 334 -14.06 14.62 -15.01
N ALA A 335 -12.75 14.56 -15.24
CA ALA A 335 -11.81 13.91 -14.32
C ALA A 335 -11.37 14.85 -13.18
N ASP A 336 -10.98 14.26 -12.07
CA ASP A 336 -10.26 14.92 -10.98
C ASP A 336 -8.78 14.50 -11.03
N ILE A 337 -7.87 15.44 -10.84
CA ILE A 337 -6.42 15.19 -10.95
C ILE A 337 -5.74 15.41 -9.60
N ARG A 338 -4.87 14.47 -9.22
CA ARG A 338 -3.97 14.60 -8.07
C ARG A 338 -2.52 14.55 -8.54
N ILE A 339 -1.82 15.67 -8.48
CA ILE A 339 -0.37 15.73 -8.66
C ILE A 339 0.29 15.53 -7.30
N PHE A 340 1.21 14.58 -7.21
CA PHE A 340 1.77 14.16 -5.93
C PHE A 340 2.77 15.14 -5.33
N GLY A 341 3.36 16.02 -6.14
CA GLY A 341 4.32 17.01 -5.67
C GLY A 341 5.69 16.42 -5.34
N LYS A 342 6.07 15.32 -5.97
CA LYS A 342 7.42 14.74 -5.84
C LYS A 342 8.45 15.70 -6.41
N PRO A 343 9.62 15.90 -5.73
CA PRO A 343 10.60 16.90 -6.14
C PRO A 343 11.41 16.51 -7.38
N ASP A 344 11.45 15.22 -7.71
CA ASP A 344 12.18 14.66 -8.85
C ASP A 344 11.34 13.65 -9.63
N ALA A 345 11.76 13.31 -10.82
CA ALA A 345 11.22 12.23 -11.63
C ALA A 345 12.29 11.20 -11.96
N ARG A 346 11.85 10.00 -12.26
CA ARG A 346 12.62 8.91 -12.88
C ARG A 346 11.68 8.05 -13.71
N PRO A 347 12.17 7.31 -14.70
CA PRO A 347 11.32 6.44 -15.50
C PRO A 347 10.39 5.56 -14.64
N TYR A 348 9.12 5.54 -15.01
CA TYR A 348 8.03 4.82 -14.33
C TYR A 348 7.67 5.32 -12.92
N ARG A 349 8.26 6.42 -12.43
CA ARG A 349 7.82 7.01 -11.16
C ARG A 349 6.42 7.58 -11.32
N ARG A 350 5.53 7.21 -10.39
CA ARG A 350 4.17 7.76 -10.33
C ARG A 350 4.24 9.21 -9.85
N MET A 351 3.74 10.13 -10.66
CA MET A 351 3.78 11.57 -10.40
C MET A 351 2.41 12.14 -10.06
N GLY A 352 1.35 11.39 -10.35
CA GLY A 352 -0.02 11.75 -10.07
C GLY A 352 -0.98 10.63 -10.41
N VAL A 353 -2.26 10.90 -10.19
CA VAL A 353 -3.38 10.07 -10.66
C VAL A 353 -4.48 10.94 -11.25
N ALA A 354 -5.13 10.43 -12.29
CA ALA A 354 -6.41 10.91 -12.79
C ALA A 354 -7.52 10.03 -12.22
N LEU A 355 -8.57 10.64 -11.71
CA LEU A 355 -9.71 9.99 -11.10
C LEU A 355 -10.97 10.31 -11.90
N ALA A 356 -11.80 9.33 -12.17
CA ALA A 356 -13.07 9.54 -12.89
C ALA A 356 -14.21 8.70 -12.31
N THR A 357 -15.42 9.21 -12.40
CA THR A 357 -16.66 8.47 -12.12
C THR A 357 -17.43 8.27 -13.40
N SER A 358 -18.23 7.20 -13.50
CA SER A 358 -19.12 6.96 -14.64
C SER A 358 -20.32 6.11 -14.23
N ALA A 359 -21.12 5.67 -15.21
CA ALA A 359 -22.27 4.80 -14.97
C ALA A 359 -21.85 3.42 -14.42
N ASP A 360 -20.70 2.93 -14.85
CA ASP A 360 -20.09 1.68 -14.41
C ASP A 360 -18.57 1.82 -14.30
N THR A 361 -17.91 0.79 -13.76
CA THR A 361 -16.46 0.81 -13.53
C THR A 361 -15.65 0.73 -14.81
N ASP A 362 -16.13 0.10 -15.88
CA ASP A 362 -15.39 0.01 -17.14
C ASP A 362 -15.37 1.36 -17.87
N ALA A 363 -16.50 2.06 -17.90
CA ALA A 363 -16.55 3.42 -18.40
C ALA A 363 -15.71 4.39 -17.55
N ALA A 364 -15.70 4.24 -16.22
CA ALA A 364 -14.86 5.03 -15.33
C ALA A 364 -13.36 4.79 -15.58
N ARG A 365 -12.94 3.54 -15.81
CA ARG A 365 -11.56 3.18 -16.17
C ARG A 365 -11.12 3.81 -17.48
N GLN A 366 -11.97 3.78 -18.50
CA GLN A 366 -11.69 4.43 -19.78
C GLN A 366 -11.52 5.94 -19.62
N ALA A 367 -12.42 6.58 -18.86
CA ALA A 367 -12.35 8.02 -18.58
C ALA A 367 -11.09 8.40 -17.80
N ALA A 368 -10.74 7.65 -16.75
CA ALA A 368 -9.54 7.90 -15.95
C ALA A 368 -8.25 7.76 -16.78
N ARG A 369 -8.15 6.71 -17.64
CA ARG A 369 -6.99 6.55 -18.54
C ARG A 369 -6.89 7.70 -19.53
N LYS A 370 -8.01 8.05 -20.20
CA LYS A 370 -8.05 9.18 -21.15
C LYS A 370 -7.56 10.47 -20.47
N ALA A 371 -8.02 10.73 -19.25
CA ALA A 371 -7.61 11.91 -18.52
C ALA A 371 -6.13 11.87 -18.10
N ALA A 372 -5.62 10.71 -17.67
CA ALA A 372 -4.21 10.56 -17.35
C ALA A 372 -3.30 10.80 -18.57
N ASP A 373 -3.71 10.34 -19.75
CA ASP A 373 -2.97 10.51 -21.01
C ASP A 373 -2.95 11.97 -21.50
N LEU A 374 -3.88 12.81 -21.04
CA LEU A 374 -3.90 14.26 -21.35
C LEU A 374 -2.90 15.06 -20.50
N VAL A 375 -2.47 14.52 -19.38
CA VAL A 375 -1.51 15.21 -18.50
C VAL A 375 -0.09 14.96 -18.97
N GLU A 376 0.58 16.04 -19.41
CA GLU A 376 1.96 16.00 -19.86
C GLU A 376 2.92 16.47 -18.76
N ILE A 377 4.06 15.78 -18.63
CA ILE A 377 5.14 16.16 -17.73
C ILE A 377 6.26 16.78 -18.56
N HIS A 378 6.58 18.04 -18.26
CA HIS A 378 7.70 18.77 -18.88
C HIS A 378 8.91 18.68 -17.95
N TYR A 379 10.04 18.34 -18.50
CA TYR A 379 11.30 18.12 -17.82
C TYR A 379 12.27 19.23 -18.20
N ASP A 380 12.68 20.02 -17.24
CA ASP A 380 13.62 21.14 -17.44
C ASP A 380 15.07 20.71 -17.16
#